data_5dcfa41585bcc7ffdafb8f202ba662ec
#
_entry.id   5dcfa41585bcc7ffdafb8f202ba662ec
#
_cell.length_a   1.000
_cell.length_b   1.000
_cell.length_c   1.000
_cell.angle_alpha   90.00
_cell.angle_beta   90.00
_cell.angle_gamma   90.00
#
_symmetry.space_group_name_H-M   'P 1'
#
loop_
_entity.id
_entity.type
_entity.pdbx_description
1 polymer ?
#
loop_
_entity_poly.entity_id
_entity_poly.type
_entity_poly.pdbx_seq_one_letter_code
_entity_poly.pdbx_strand_id
1 'polypeptide(L)'
;MKNVSFISLILGFASLVTACKSGINTQTKTTSAATEKLETRYKMLLDYPVDSMSMPRSMNIKTLEIRKVPSRDWTSGFFAGNLWQLYRLTGDSKYKEQAQKWTPFSKKESVNSNSHDVGFKVF
;
A
#
# COMPACT_ATOMS: atom_id res chain seq x y z
N MET A 1 -38.98 75.39 10.35
CA MET A 1 -37.63 74.86 10.15
C MET A 1 -37.76 73.34 10.39
N LYS A 2 -37.66 72.55 9.35
CA LYS A 2 -38.05 71.13 9.36
C LYS A 2 -36.82 70.26 9.53
N ASN A 3 -36.79 69.48 10.61
CA ASN A 3 -35.76 68.46 10.85
C ASN A 3 -36.09 67.19 10.03
N VAL A 4 -35.24 66.85 9.11
CA VAL A 4 -35.30 65.59 8.35
C VAL A 4 -34.41 64.53 9.05
N SER A 5 -35.06 63.55 9.64
CA SER A 5 -34.43 62.45 10.29
C SER A 5 -34.06 61.38 9.26
N PHE A 6 -32.74 61.13 9.00
CA PHE A 6 -32.26 60.07 8.16
C PHE A 6 -32.24 58.77 8.94
N ILE A 7 -33.15 57.88 8.61
CA ILE A 7 -33.12 56.50 9.14
C ILE A 7 -32.20 55.66 8.24
N SER A 8 -31.04 55.34 8.77
CA SER A 8 -30.07 54.46 8.11
C SER A 8 -30.52 53.03 8.21
N LEU A 9 -30.99 52.45 7.10
CA LEU A 9 -31.37 51.06 7.00
C LEU A 9 -30.09 50.19 6.82
N ILE A 10 -29.59 49.56 7.88
CA ILE A 10 -28.49 48.63 7.83
C ILE A 10 -29.05 47.28 7.41
N LEU A 11 -28.88 46.92 6.11
CA LEU A 11 -29.10 45.56 5.64
C LEU A 11 -27.97 44.67 6.16
N GLY A 12 -28.27 43.85 7.15
CA GLY A 12 -27.40 42.79 7.63
C GLY A 12 -27.31 41.68 6.61
N PHE A 13 -26.16 41.57 5.97
CA PHE A 13 -25.82 40.44 5.09
C PHE A 13 -25.45 39.24 5.98
N ALA A 14 -26.42 38.38 6.24
CA ALA A 14 -26.16 37.10 6.95
C ALA A 14 -25.46 36.15 5.99
N SER A 15 -24.14 36.10 6.06
CA SER A 15 -23.33 35.10 5.37
C SER A 15 -23.59 33.73 5.98
N LEU A 16 -24.39 32.93 5.31
CA LEU A 16 -24.51 31.48 5.59
C LEU A 16 -23.18 30.79 5.23
N VAL A 17 -22.32 30.62 6.22
CA VAL A 17 -21.14 29.77 6.10
C VAL A 17 -21.63 28.34 6.17
N THR A 18 -21.89 27.75 5.00
CA THR A 18 -22.14 26.33 4.89
C THR A 18 -20.84 25.61 5.15
N ALA A 19 -20.62 25.21 6.39
CA ALA A 19 -19.50 24.34 6.76
C ALA A 19 -19.70 22.99 6.07
N CYS A 20 -18.97 22.78 4.97
CA CYS A 20 -18.77 21.45 4.43
C CYS A 20 -18.11 20.60 5.52
N LYS A 21 -18.89 19.82 6.26
CA LYS A 21 -18.37 18.69 7.03
C LYS A 21 -17.79 17.73 6.02
N SER A 22 -16.46 17.78 5.83
CA SER A 22 -15.71 16.68 5.24
C SER A 22 -15.93 15.47 6.15
N GLY A 23 -16.96 14.67 5.82
CA GLY A 23 -17.14 13.38 6.42
C GLY A 23 -15.86 12.59 6.13
N ILE A 24 -15.05 12.37 7.17
CA ILE A 24 -14.00 11.37 7.15
C ILE A 24 -14.77 10.07 6.93
N ASN A 25 -14.84 9.66 5.67
CA ASN A 25 -15.39 8.37 5.27
C ASN A 25 -14.41 7.33 5.82
N THR A 26 -14.59 6.95 7.07
CA THR A 26 -13.95 5.77 7.64
C THR A 26 -14.59 4.60 6.91
N GLN A 27 -14.11 4.33 5.69
CA GLN A 27 -14.41 3.07 5.03
C GLN A 27 -13.87 1.99 5.97
N THR A 28 -14.77 1.38 6.68
CA THR A 28 -14.54 0.09 7.33
C THR A 28 -14.21 -0.85 6.17
N LYS A 29 -12.90 -1.06 5.98
CA LYS A 29 -12.37 -1.82 4.86
C LYS A 29 -12.78 -3.26 5.10
N THR A 30 -13.93 -3.65 4.54
CA THR A 30 -14.36 -5.05 4.55
C THR A 30 -13.32 -5.83 3.76
N THR A 31 -12.41 -6.46 4.48
CA THR A 31 -11.38 -7.30 3.90
C THR A 31 -12.09 -8.44 3.17
N SER A 32 -11.88 -8.58 1.87
CA SER A 32 -12.50 -9.66 1.11
C SER A 32 -11.98 -11.02 1.58
N ALA A 33 -12.76 -12.08 1.43
CA ALA A 33 -12.33 -13.45 1.77
C ALA A 33 -11.02 -13.85 1.05
N ALA A 34 -10.76 -13.28 -0.13
CA ALA A 34 -9.51 -13.48 -0.84
C ALA A 34 -8.33 -12.81 -0.12
N THR A 35 -8.51 -11.58 0.37
CA THR A 35 -7.47 -10.86 1.13
C THR A 35 -7.14 -11.61 2.42
N GLU A 36 -8.15 -12.10 3.15
CA GLU A 36 -7.95 -12.87 4.37
C GLU A 36 -7.13 -14.15 4.13
N LYS A 37 -7.42 -14.87 3.04
CA LYS A 37 -6.63 -16.05 2.65
C LYS A 37 -5.19 -15.69 2.31
N LEU A 38 -4.97 -14.56 1.63
CA LEU A 38 -3.63 -14.08 1.33
C LEU A 38 -2.87 -13.71 2.60
N GLU A 39 -3.51 -12.95 3.51
CA GLU A 39 -2.91 -12.59 4.79
C GLU A 39 -2.49 -13.81 5.59
N THR A 40 -3.37 -14.79 5.69
CA THR A 40 -3.07 -16.03 6.43
C THR A 40 -1.82 -16.73 5.90
N ARG A 41 -1.64 -16.77 4.57
CA ARG A 41 -0.45 -17.35 3.93
C ARG A 41 0.80 -16.52 4.11
N TYR A 42 0.68 -15.19 3.99
CA TYR A 42 1.83 -14.29 4.07
C TYR A 42 2.30 -14.02 5.51
N LYS A 43 1.44 -14.20 6.52
CA LYS A 43 1.86 -14.14 7.94
C LYS A 43 3.02 -15.09 8.25
N MET A 44 3.05 -16.26 7.62
CA MET A 44 4.15 -17.21 7.75
C MET A 44 5.48 -16.69 7.19
N LEU A 45 5.43 -15.72 6.29
CA LEU A 45 6.60 -15.18 5.58
C LEU A 45 7.04 -13.82 6.15
N LEU A 46 6.31 -13.25 7.11
CA LEU A 46 6.69 -11.97 7.72
C LEU A 46 8.01 -12.08 8.50
N ASP A 47 8.26 -13.23 9.13
CA ASP A 47 9.48 -13.50 9.89
C ASP A 47 10.54 -14.24 9.05
N TYR A 48 10.30 -14.37 7.74
CA TYR A 48 11.24 -15.04 6.85
C TYR A 48 12.57 -14.27 6.77
N PRO A 49 13.72 -14.93 6.89
CA PRO A 49 15.02 -14.28 6.87
C PRO A 49 15.26 -13.51 5.59
N VAL A 50 15.59 -12.23 5.72
CA VAL A 50 15.82 -11.33 4.59
C VAL A 50 17.17 -11.62 3.95
N ASP A 51 17.15 -12.22 2.77
CA ASP A 51 18.35 -12.60 2.03
C ASP A 51 18.13 -12.50 0.51
N SER A 52 19.02 -11.78 -0.16
CA SER A 52 18.97 -11.56 -1.62
C SER A 52 19.20 -12.83 -2.45
N MET A 53 19.76 -13.88 -1.85
CA MET A 53 20.01 -15.18 -2.49
C MET A 53 18.90 -16.20 -2.19
N SER A 54 17.98 -15.87 -1.29
CA SER A 54 16.95 -16.77 -0.77
C SER A 54 15.56 -16.15 -0.84
N MET A 55 15.25 -15.46 -1.94
CA MET A 55 13.92 -14.84 -2.11
C MET A 55 12.83 -15.92 -2.29
N PRO A 56 11.73 -15.85 -1.54
CA PRO A 56 10.64 -16.81 -1.65
C PRO A 56 10.00 -16.74 -3.04
N ARG A 57 9.95 -17.86 -3.74
CA ARG A 57 9.32 -17.97 -5.07
C ARG A 57 7.97 -18.69 -5.02
N SER A 58 7.94 -19.83 -4.40
CA SER A 58 6.74 -20.64 -4.26
C SER A 58 6.81 -21.47 -2.99
N MET A 59 5.67 -21.93 -2.52
CA MET A 59 5.58 -22.80 -1.35
C MET A 59 4.79 -24.07 -1.70
N ASN A 60 5.30 -25.20 -1.30
CA ASN A 60 4.55 -26.45 -1.36
C ASN A 60 3.47 -26.41 -0.25
N ILE A 61 2.20 -26.46 -0.65
CA ILE A 61 1.07 -26.34 0.31
C ILE A 61 0.92 -27.53 1.24
N LYS A 62 1.53 -28.68 0.91
CA LYS A 62 1.46 -29.90 1.74
C LYS A 62 2.60 -29.97 2.76
N THR A 63 3.83 -29.60 2.31
CA THR A 63 5.03 -29.70 3.17
C THR A 63 5.42 -28.37 3.78
N LEU A 64 4.82 -27.25 3.34
CA LEU A 64 5.17 -25.88 3.68
C LEU A 64 6.61 -25.49 3.30
N GLU A 65 7.27 -26.32 2.49
CA GLU A 65 8.61 -26.06 2.02
C GLU A 65 8.63 -24.91 1.01
N ILE A 66 9.53 -23.94 1.24
CA ILE A 66 9.67 -22.75 0.42
C ILE A 66 10.78 -22.96 -0.61
N ARG A 67 10.41 -22.90 -1.89
CA ARG A 67 11.39 -22.81 -2.98
C ARG A 67 11.97 -21.40 -3.02
N LYS A 68 13.28 -21.31 -2.98
CA LYS A 68 14.06 -20.08 -2.92
C LYS A 68 14.74 -19.81 -4.26
N VAL A 69 14.92 -18.53 -4.57
CA VAL A 69 15.64 -18.07 -5.76
C VAL A 69 16.48 -16.84 -5.44
N PRO A 70 17.57 -16.58 -6.16
CA PRO A 70 18.32 -15.33 -6.02
C PRO A 70 17.54 -14.15 -6.62
N SER A 71 17.90 -12.94 -6.24
CA SER A 71 17.25 -11.71 -6.74
C SER A 71 17.28 -11.54 -8.26
N ARG A 72 18.23 -12.16 -8.95
CA ARG A 72 18.32 -12.18 -10.43
C ARG A 72 17.23 -13.02 -11.12
N ASP A 73 16.54 -13.90 -10.39
CA ASP A 73 15.42 -14.66 -10.94
C ASP A 73 14.28 -13.72 -11.32
N TRP A 74 13.61 -13.99 -12.44
CA TRP A 74 12.56 -13.13 -12.97
C TRP A 74 11.36 -13.00 -12.02
N THR A 75 11.15 -13.96 -11.12
CA THR A 75 10.06 -13.93 -10.15
C THR A 75 10.38 -13.15 -8.87
N SER A 76 11.62 -12.68 -8.71
CA SER A 76 12.08 -12.10 -7.45
C SER A 76 11.27 -10.88 -6.98
N GLY A 77 10.78 -10.05 -7.92
CA GLY A 77 9.99 -8.87 -7.58
C GLY A 77 8.60 -9.18 -7.02
N PHE A 78 8.04 -10.33 -7.34
CA PHE A 78 6.66 -10.67 -6.93
C PHE A 78 6.50 -10.78 -5.41
N PHE A 79 7.51 -11.25 -4.69
CA PHE A 79 7.39 -11.36 -3.24
C PHE A 79 7.28 -9.97 -2.59
N ALA A 80 8.17 -9.06 -2.92
CA ALA A 80 8.10 -7.68 -2.43
C ALA A 80 6.81 -6.98 -2.92
N GLY A 81 6.45 -7.18 -4.18
CA GLY A 81 5.22 -6.64 -4.77
C GLY A 81 3.96 -7.09 -4.03
N ASN A 82 3.86 -8.36 -3.69
CA ASN A 82 2.73 -8.91 -2.94
C ASN A 82 2.65 -8.32 -1.52
N LEU A 83 3.78 -8.09 -0.85
CA LEU A 83 3.83 -7.44 0.46
C LEU A 83 3.32 -5.99 0.35
N TRP A 84 3.70 -5.24 -0.68
CA TRP A 84 3.17 -3.90 -0.94
C TRP A 84 1.67 -3.92 -1.20
N GLN A 85 1.16 -4.89 -1.96
CA GLN A 85 -0.28 -5.04 -2.22
C GLN A 85 -1.05 -5.38 -0.94
N LEU A 86 -0.52 -6.27 -0.11
CA LEU A 86 -1.12 -6.59 1.18
C LEU A 86 -1.18 -5.36 2.09
N TYR A 87 -0.10 -4.57 2.17
CA TYR A 87 -0.14 -3.31 2.88
C TYR A 87 -1.24 -2.38 2.34
N ARG A 88 -1.37 -2.26 1.01
CA ARG A 88 -2.41 -1.43 0.39
C ARG A 88 -3.82 -1.92 0.70
N LEU A 89 -4.02 -3.23 0.76
CA LEU A 89 -5.32 -3.84 1.01
C LEU A 89 -5.71 -3.82 2.49
N THR A 90 -4.77 -4.03 3.39
CA THR A 90 -5.04 -4.21 4.82
C THR A 90 -4.75 -2.96 5.66
N GLY A 91 -3.75 -2.16 5.26
CA GLY A 91 -3.22 -1.06 6.06
C GLY A 91 -2.24 -1.51 7.17
N ASP A 92 -1.96 -2.82 7.30
CA ASP A 92 -1.05 -3.33 8.33
C ASP A 92 0.41 -2.97 7.99
N SER A 93 1.04 -2.19 8.89
CA SER A 93 2.41 -1.68 8.73
C SER A 93 3.46 -2.79 8.62
N LYS A 94 3.20 -3.97 9.18
CA LYS A 94 4.12 -5.11 9.11
C LYS A 94 4.44 -5.51 7.67
N TYR A 95 3.43 -5.49 6.79
CA TYR A 95 3.63 -5.76 5.37
C TYR A 95 4.49 -4.68 4.70
N LYS A 96 4.29 -3.41 5.05
CA LYS A 96 5.13 -2.30 4.56
C LYS A 96 6.58 -2.46 4.98
N GLU A 97 6.81 -2.73 6.26
CA GLU A 97 8.15 -2.90 6.83
C GLU A 97 8.92 -4.04 6.13
N GLN A 98 8.24 -5.17 5.92
CA GLN A 98 8.84 -6.28 5.18
C GLN A 98 9.07 -5.92 3.70
N ALA A 99 8.09 -5.32 3.03
CA ALA A 99 8.25 -4.89 1.65
C ALA A 99 9.46 -3.97 1.46
N GLN A 100 9.68 -3.03 2.40
CA GLN A 100 10.84 -2.13 2.39
C GLN A 100 12.17 -2.86 2.51
N LYS A 101 12.24 -3.97 3.25
CA LYS A 101 13.45 -4.79 3.38
C LYS A 101 13.76 -5.56 2.10
N TRP A 102 12.74 -6.06 1.39
CA TRP A 102 12.89 -6.89 0.21
C TRP A 102 13.05 -6.10 -1.10
N THR A 103 12.42 -4.92 -1.21
CA THR A 103 12.44 -4.10 -2.42
C THR A 103 13.86 -3.76 -2.92
N PRO A 104 14.86 -3.44 -2.08
CA PRO A 104 16.20 -3.12 -2.54
C PRO A 104 16.86 -4.24 -3.36
N PHE A 105 16.54 -5.51 -3.06
CA PHE A 105 17.09 -6.66 -3.80
C PHE A 105 16.56 -6.75 -5.23
N SER A 106 15.30 -6.43 -5.45
CA SER A 106 14.74 -6.35 -6.80
C SER A 106 15.20 -5.08 -7.51
N LYS A 107 15.24 -3.94 -6.81
CA LYS A 107 15.63 -2.66 -7.37
C LYS A 107 17.04 -2.67 -7.98
N LYS A 108 18.01 -3.36 -7.38
CA LYS A 108 19.36 -3.48 -7.94
C LYS A 108 19.38 -4.15 -9.32
N GLU A 109 18.37 -4.96 -9.64
CA GLU A 109 18.27 -5.63 -10.93
C GLU A 109 17.80 -4.69 -12.07
N SER A 110 17.40 -3.45 -11.78
CA SER A 110 16.95 -2.47 -12.78
C SER A 110 18.03 -2.14 -13.83
N VAL A 111 19.30 -2.31 -13.47
CA VAL A 111 20.45 -2.09 -14.35
C VAL A 111 21.01 -3.38 -14.95
N ASN A 112 20.34 -4.51 -14.76
CA ASN A 112 20.77 -5.81 -15.25
C ASN A 112 20.48 -5.95 -16.75
N SER A 113 21.45 -5.66 -17.59
CA SER A 113 21.33 -5.76 -19.06
C SER A 113 21.24 -7.20 -19.60
N ASN A 114 21.51 -8.20 -18.74
CA ASN A 114 21.48 -9.62 -19.13
C ASN A 114 20.11 -10.28 -18.91
N SER A 115 19.07 -9.50 -18.64
CA SER A 115 17.72 -10.02 -18.42
C SER A 115 16.70 -9.15 -19.15
N HIS A 116 15.88 -9.76 -19.99
CA HIS A 116 14.73 -9.11 -20.62
C HIS A 116 13.52 -8.98 -19.68
N ASP A 117 13.55 -9.68 -18.54
CA ASP A 117 12.45 -9.72 -17.57
C ASP A 117 12.58 -8.66 -16.44
N VAL A 118 13.38 -7.61 -16.65
CA VAL A 118 13.61 -6.56 -15.64
C VAL A 118 12.30 -5.90 -15.19
N GLY A 119 11.36 -5.71 -16.13
CA GLY A 119 10.05 -5.15 -15.83
C GLY A 119 9.27 -5.93 -14.79
N PHE A 120 9.32 -7.26 -14.82
CA PHE A 120 8.64 -8.11 -13.83
C PHE A 120 9.27 -8.06 -12.44
N LYS A 121 10.54 -7.68 -12.35
CA LYS A 121 11.27 -7.61 -11.08
C LYS A 121 11.16 -6.26 -10.39
N VAL A 122 11.03 -5.19 -11.13
CA VAL A 122 11.26 -3.82 -10.63
C VAL A 122 10.01 -2.94 -10.69
N PHE A 123 9.07 -3.19 -11.61
CA PHE A 123 7.90 -2.34 -11.88
C PHE A 123 6.57 -3.02 -11.56
#